data_5c38b078a64d59e2d3c7e6e232c0d5ea
#
_entry.id   5c38b078a64d59e2d3c7e6e232c0d5ea
#
_cell.length_a   1.000
_cell.length_b   1.000
_cell.length_c   1.000
_cell.angle_alpha   90.00
_cell.angle_beta   90.00
_cell.angle_gamma   90.00
#
_symmetry.space_group_name_H-M   'P 1'
#
loop_
_entity.id
_entity.type
_entity.pdbx_description
1 polymer ?
#
loop_
_entity_poly.entity_id
_entity_poly.type
_entity_poly.pdbx_seq_one_letter_code
_entity_poly.pdbx_strand_id
1 'polypeptide(L)'
;LIVKNMTNQEKEQLLEYIDLIYGNFISRLKKDFKLTSGNLMLLALLKVGFTSSELMFTFDCEMNSIFTKKRRLRGILSLDTNDKLEEFVALY
;
A
#
# COMPACT_ATOMS: atom_id res chain seq x y z
N LEU A 1 -5.75 12.43 -6.72
CA LEU A 1 -4.99 11.27 -7.20
C LEU A 1 -5.89 10.03 -7.25
N ILE A 2 -6.18 9.52 -8.44
CA ILE A 2 -6.95 8.30 -8.62
C ILE A 2 -6.05 7.26 -9.29
N VAL A 3 -5.61 6.28 -8.51
CA VAL A 3 -4.68 5.24 -8.96
C VAL A 3 -5.25 4.44 -10.13
N LYS A 4 -6.56 4.20 -10.12
CA LYS A 4 -7.26 3.47 -11.19
C LYS A 4 -7.01 4.08 -12.57
N ASN A 5 -6.86 5.41 -12.65
CA ASN A 5 -6.69 6.14 -13.90
C ASN A 5 -5.22 6.34 -14.28
N MET A 6 -4.29 5.90 -13.47
CA MET A 6 -2.86 6.02 -13.72
C MET A 6 -2.38 4.92 -14.66
N THR A 7 -1.46 5.27 -15.55
CA THR A 7 -0.77 4.26 -16.36
C THR A 7 0.19 3.46 -15.48
N ASN A 8 0.64 2.30 -15.98
CA ASN A 8 1.63 1.50 -15.26
C ASN A 8 2.92 2.29 -15.02
N GLN A 9 3.34 3.09 -16.00
CA GLN A 9 4.53 3.92 -15.87
C GLN A 9 4.36 4.97 -14.77
N GLU A 10 3.21 5.61 -14.70
CA GLU A 10 2.91 6.60 -13.66
C GLU A 10 2.90 5.96 -12.27
N LYS A 11 2.33 4.76 -12.16
CA LYS A 11 2.34 4.02 -10.88
C LYS A 11 3.76 3.67 -10.44
N GLU A 12 4.59 3.21 -11.37
CA GLU A 12 5.99 2.91 -11.08
C GLU A 12 6.77 4.14 -10.63
N GLN A 13 6.56 5.27 -11.30
CA GLN A 13 7.19 6.53 -10.92
C GLN A 13 6.79 6.97 -9.53
N LEU A 14 5.51 6.83 -9.18
CA LEU A 14 5.02 7.16 -7.85
C LEU A 14 5.67 6.26 -6.79
N LEU A 15 5.74 4.95 -7.05
CA LEU A 15 6.38 4.01 -6.13
C LEU A 15 7.87 4.30 -5.97
N GLU A 16 8.57 4.64 -7.05
CA GLU A 16 9.98 5.03 -6.99
C GLU A 16 10.19 6.27 -6.14
N TYR A 17 9.30 7.26 -6.29
CA TYR A 17 9.36 8.49 -5.51
C TYR A 17 9.17 8.21 -4.02
N ILE A 18 8.17 7.40 -3.68
CA ILE A 18 7.91 7.00 -2.29
C ILE A 18 9.09 6.19 -1.74
N ASP A 19 9.66 5.30 -2.55
CA ASP A 19 10.84 4.53 -2.17
C ASP A 19 12.01 5.44 -1.79
N LEU A 20 12.24 6.45 -2.60
CA LEU A 20 13.31 7.42 -2.36
C LEU A 20 13.10 8.21 -1.08
N ILE A 21 11.88 8.69 -0.83
CA ILE A 21 11.57 9.52 0.33
C ILE A 21 11.63 8.73 1.64
N TYR A 22 11.19 7.47 1.61
CA TYR A 22 11.03 6.66 2.81
C TYR A 22 12.11 5.59 2.98
N GLY A 23 13.34 5.89 2.59
CA GLY A 23 14.49 5.04 2.87
C GLY A 23 14.40 3.65 2.24
N ASN A 24 14.08 3.58 0.96
CA ASN A 24 13.95 2.36 0.19
C ASN A 24 12.84 1.43 0.71
N PHE A 25 11.77 2.02 1.24
CA PHE A 25 10.64 1.28 1.80
C PHE A 25 10.07 0.26 0.81
N ILE A 26 9.82 0.67 -0.45
CA ILE A 26 9.27 -0.21 -1.49
C ILE A 26 10.26 -1.30 -1.86
N SER A 27 11.53 -0.95 -2.03
CA SER A 27 12.60 -1.92 -2.36
C SER A 27 12.72 -2.99 -1.29
N ARG A 28 12.64 -2.59 -0.01
CA ARG A 28 12.72 -3.53 1.12
C ARG A 28 11.50 -4.46 1.15
N LEU A 29 10.31 -3.93 0.88
CA LEU A 29 9.10 -4.74 0.80
C LEU A 29 9.21 -5.79 -0.31
N LYS A 30 9.69 -5.39 -1.49
CA LYS A 30 9.88 -6.32 -2.62
C LYS A 30 10.87 -7.43 -2.30
N LYS A 31 11.88 -7.12 -1.51
CA LYS A 31 12.89 -8.09 -1.09
C LYS A 31 12.32 -9.11 -0.09
N ASP A 32 11.51 -8.63 0.84
CA ASP A 32 11.05 -9.45 1.96
C ASP A 32 9.75 -10.21 1.68
N PHE A 33 8.94 -9.73 0.75
CA PHE A 33 7.61 -10.29 0.49
C PHE A 33 7.31 -10.36 -1.01
N LYS A 34 6.45 -11.31 -1.39
CA LYS A 34 5.93 -11.39 -2.75
C LYS A 34 4.65 -10.55 -2.83
N LEU A 35 4.78 -9.34 -3.34
CA LEU A 35 3.69 -8.38 -3.39
C LEU A 35 3.39 -7.99 -4.85
N THR A 36 2.10 -7.88 -5.16
CA THR A 36 1.67 -7.33 -6.46
C THR A 36 1.86 -5.82 -6.46
N SER A 37 1.82 -5.20 -7.64
CA SER A 37 1.90 -3.74 -7.75
C SER A 37 0.75 -3.06 -7.00
N GLY A 38 -0.45 -3.65 -6.99
CA GLY A 38 -1.58 -3.13 -6.24
C GLY A 38 -1.34 -3.16 -4.73
N ASN A 39 -0.76 -4.25 -4.23
CA ASN A 39 -0.41 -4.38 -2.81
C ASN A 39 0.66 -3.35 -2.41
N LEU A 40 1.68 -3.19 -3.25
CA LEU A 40 2.72 -2.20 -3.01
C LEU A 40 2.16 -0.78 -2.98
N MET A 41 1.23 -0.48 -3.90
CA MET A 41 0.59 0.84 -3.93
C MET A 41 -0.20 1.11 -2.64
N LEU A 42 -0.96 0.13 -2.17
CA LEU A 42 -1.71 0.29 -0.92
C LEU A 42 -0.77 0.55 0.27
N LEU A 43 0.28 -0.25 0.40
CA LEU A 43 1.26 -0.07 1.47
C LEU A 43 2.00 1.26 1.35
N ALA A 44 2.32 1.68 0.13
CA ALA A 44 2.97 2.96 -0.12
C ALA A 44 2.11 4.13 0.35
N LEU A 45 0.82 4.11 0.02
CA LEU A 45 -0.11 5.17 0.42
C LEU A 45 -0.35 5.18 1.93
N LEU A 46 -0.40 4.01 2.56
CA LEU A 46 -0.46 3.92 4.01
C LEU A 46 0.79 4.52 4.66
N LYS A 47 1.96 4.27 4.08
CA LYS A 47 3.23 4.84 4.57
C LYS A 47 3.23 6.36 4.53
N VAL A 48 2.66 6.93 3.46
CA VAL A 48 2.52 8.37 3.30
C VAL A 48 1.51 8.95 4.31
N GLY A 49 0.59 8.13 4.81
CA GLY A 49 -0.38 8.54 5.82
C GLY A 49 -1.81 8.67 5.32
N PHE A 50 -2.15 8.02 4.21
CA PHE A 50 -3.52 8.05 3.69
C PHE A 50 -4.48 7.36 4.67
N THR A 51 -5.62 8.01 4.90
CA THR A 51 -6.72 7.45 5.68
C THR A 51 -7.53 6.47 4.83
N SER A 52 -8.40 5.68 5.47
CA SER A 52 -9.29 4.77 4.75
C SER A 52 -10.20 5.52 3.77
N SER A 53 -10.70 6.70 4.15
CA SER A 53 -11.51 7.54 3.26
C SER A 53 -10.72 7.98 2.02
N GLU A 54 -9.47 8.39 2.22
CA GLU A 54 -8.60 8.76 1.12
C GLU A 54 -8.27 7.58 0.21
N LEU A 55 -8.10 6.39 0.78
CA LEU A 55 -7.88 5.18 0.00
C LEU A 55 -9.10 4.80 -0.84
N MET A 56 -10.30 4.95 -0.29
CA MET A 56 -11.53 4.73 -1.05
C MET A 56 -11.59 5.62 -2.29
N PHE A 57 -11.29 6.89 -2.11
CA PHE A 57 -11.27 7.85 -3.21
C PHE A 57 -10.16 7.51 -4.22
N THR A 58 -8.95 7.23 -3.72
CA THR A 58 -7.78 6.97 -4.55
C THR A 58 -7.93 5.70 -5.40
N PHE A 59 -8.48 4.63 -4.82
CA PHE A 59 -8.70 3.37 -5.53
C PHE A 59 -10.08 3.32 -6.21
N ASP A 60 -10.91 4.34 -6.03
CA ASP A 60 -12.25 4.39 -6.57
C ASP A 60 -13.06 3.14 -6.20
N CYS A 61 -13.15 2.87 -4.91
CA CYS A 61 -13.84 1.69 -4.40
C CYS A 61 -14.52 1.98 -3.06
N GLU A 62 -15.31 1.02 -2.60
CA GLU A 62 -16.05 1.12 -1.34
C GLU A 62 -15.19 0.68 -0.16
N MET A 63 -15.63 1.02 1.06
CA MET A 63 -14.94 0.68 2.30
C MET A 63 -14.72 -0.84 2.44
N ASN A 64 -15.71 -1.65 2.07
CA ASN A 64 -15.57 -3.11 2.13
C ASN A 64 -14.42 -3.62 1.27
N SER A 65 -14.20 -3.00 0.11
CA SER A 65 -13.07 -3.35 -0.75
C SER A 65 -11.73 -3.01 -0.09
N ILE A 66 -11.66 -1.87 0.59
CA ILE A 66 -10.46 -1.49 1.35
C ILE A 66 -10.20 -2.48 2.49
N PHE A 67 -11.23 -2.85 3.26
CA PHE A 67 -11.10 -3.83 4.33
C PHE A 67 -10.62 -5.19 3.81
N THR A 68 -11.15 -5.63 2.68
CA THR A 68 -10.75 -6.89 2.05
C THR A 68 -9.29 -6.85 1.61
N LYS A 69 -8.87 -5.75 0.98
CA LYS A 69 -7.48 -5.56 0.57
C LYS A 69 -6.53 -5.58 1.77
N LYS A 70 -6.88 -4.88 2.84
CA LYS A 70 -6.07 -4.84 4.07
C LYS A 70 -5.98 -6.22 4.73
N ARG A 71 -7.08 -6.95 4.79
CA ARG A 71 -7.11 -8.30 5.36
C ARG A 71 -6.20 -9.24 4.58
N ARG A 72 -6.25 -9.22 3.26
CA ARG A 72 -5.39 -10.03 2.41
C ARG A 72 -3.93 -9.69 2.60
N LEU A 73 -3.61 -8.40 2.70
CA LEU A 73 -2.25 -7.96 2.94
C LEU A 73 -1.71 -8.43 4.29
N ARG A 74 -2.52 -8.38 5.35
CA ARG A 74 -2.09 -8.92 6.64
C ARG A 74 -1.67 -10.38 6.52
N GLY A 75 -2.42 -11.18 5.76
CA GLY A 75 -2.06 -12.56 5.51
C GLY A 75 -0.73 -12.73 4.77
N ILE A 76 -0.52 -11.94 3.72
CA ILE A 76 0.73 -11.97 2.94
C ILE A 76 1.93 -11.56 3.80
N LEU A 77 1.76 -10.59 4.69
CA LEU A 77 2.80 -10.09 5.56
C LEU A 77 2.97 -10.93 6.83
N SER A 78 2.20 -12.00 6.97
CA SER A 78 2.20 -12.89 8.14
C SER A 78 1.84 -12.16 9.43
N LEU A 79 0.93 -11.20 9.35
CA LEU A 79 0.42 -10.47 10.49
C LEU A 79 -0.86 -11.14 11.00
N ASP A 80 -1.16 -10.97 12.29
CA ASP A 80 -2.41 -11.42 12.88
C ASP A 80 -3.57 -10.54 12.43
N THR A 81 -4.81 -11.05 12.53
CA THR A 81 -6.01 -10.32 12.16
C THR A 81 -6.21 -9.04 12.99
N ASN A 82 -5.64 -8.98 14.18
CA ASN A 82 -5.72 -7.83 15.07
C ASN A 82 -4.60 -6.81 14.84
N ASP A 83 -3.58 -7.16 14.06
CA ASP A 83 -2.49 -6.24 13.75
C ASP A 83 -2.96 -5.19 12.76
N LYS A 84 -2.54 -3.95 12.97
CA LYS A 84 -2.88 -2.85 12.08
C LYS A 84 -1.78 -2.66 11.04
N LEU A 85 -2.19 -2.59 9.77
CA LEU A 85 -1.24 -2.31 8.68
C LEU A 85 -0.56 -0.96 8.86
N GLU A 86 -1.29 0.02 9.38
CA GLU A 86 -0.76 1.36 9.66
C GLU A 86 0.43 1.30 10.61
N GLU A 87 0.36 0.47 11.65
CA GLU A 87 1.47 0.26 12.58
C GLU A 87 2.62 -0.48 11.91
N PHE A 88 2.31 -1.48 11.10
CA PHE A 88 3.33 -2.22 10.36
C PHE A 88 4.15 -1.29 9.47
N VAL A 89 3.49 -0.46 8.65
CA VAL A 89 4.21 0.43 7.72
C VAL A 89 4.97 1.52 8.47
N ALA A 90 4.47 1.96 9.61
CA ALA A 90 5.15 2.98 10.41
C ALA A 90 6.48 2.46 10.96
N LEU A 91 6.55 1.18 11.31
CA LEU A 91 7.73 0.56 11.91
C LEU A 91 8.66 -0.10 10.90
N TYR A 92 8.14 -0.42 9.73
CA TYR A 92 8.93 -1.11 8.73
C TYR A 92 9.94 -0.16 8.09
#